data_3e630c3a4af31eadcc19f91a18690d05
#
_entry.id   3e630c3a4af31eadcc19f91a18690d05
#
_cell.length_a   1.000
_cell.length_b   1.000
_cell.length_c   1.000
_cell.angle_alpha   90.00
_cell.angle_beta   90.00
_cell.angle_gamma   90.00
#
_symmetry.space_group_name_H-M   'P 1'
#
loop_
_entity.id
_entity.type
_entity.pdbx_description
1 polymer ?
#
loop_
_entity_poly.entity_id
_entity_poly.type
_entity_poly.pdbx_seq_one_letter_code
_entity_poly.pdbx_strand_id
1 'polypeptide(L)'
;MKRILLTSIFAITAIAAVLAKPVTPDAAKAKAQQIMGSRFEGFDTADARVTAVSHNGTAAYYVVQFAKGWTLIAADDTSQPLIGYSDTGVYHTEDQPESVSAMMGCFAERIVQRAHQLTSVAEGWAKESASRPLRAATRATRAAVAPLIKVNWNQSGSYKKYCPKDGNGQAIVGCVAVGMAQAMSVAQWPKRPTGEFGYDSKTYGYQYINYDKEPAYNWDAILSGANGNDDVARLLWHCGVAVRMDYGVDGSGTKDSYIATALPRNFGYSASTVKYVQRKSYTDAQWDDLVYGELAAGRAVCLSGQDLKNGYGHCFNLDGYDNGAYHVNWGWGGANNGYFELSALKDPTMNMDYSAPAYQSLIIGIQKPTSTVVAQGPQDITISETSVASDAAVGTVVGDVSVVFDTGLAPEYGLKVTGTKRNPVLHTYNKVPFGITDGQLVTTDAIPTDKTSIDIKITATDEYGYNLDKTFTITITAPTAVSTIGSDNDAVVSTTYYNIEGQRVDKAQHGTYIVVYTLKSGKKRTAKIVKQ
;
A
#
# COMPACT_ATOMS: atom_id res chain seq x y z
N MET A 1 88.28 -11.26 1.59
CA MET A 1 86.83 -11.45 1.68
C MET A 1 86.28 -10.27 2.43
N LYS A 2 85.72 -9.23 1.69
CA LYS A 2 85.08 -8.03 2.28
C LYS A 2 83.62 -8.36 2.41
N ARG A 3 83.07 -8.34 3.63
CA ARG A 3 81.62 -8.43 3.91
C ARG A 3 81.00 -7.04 3.76
N ILE A 4 80.11 -6.89 2.81
CA ILE A 4 79.25 -5.71 2.62
C ILE A 4 78.05 -5.88 3.51
N LEU A 5 77.89 -5.04 4.51
CA LEU A 5 76.68 -4.94 5.35
C LEU A 5 75.67 -4.08 4.60
N LEU A 6 74.56 -4.69 4.15
CA LEU A 6 73.43 -3.95 3.61
C LEU A 6 72.51 -3.55 4.74
N THR A 7 72.51 -2.27 5.08
CA THR A 7 71.56 -1.66 6.04
C THR A 7 70.30 -1.30 5.30
N SER A 8 69.21 -2.11 5.46
CA SER A 8 67.91 -1.76 4.96
C SER A 8 67.26 -0.74 5.85
N ILE A 9 67.11 0.51 5.38
CA ILE A 9 66.32 1.54 6.04
C ILE A 9 64.85 1.27 5.72
N PHE A 10 64.07 0.76 6.68
CA PHE A 10 62.62 0.73 6.63
C PHE A 10 62.12 2.14 6.91
N ALA A 11 61.67 2.84 5.90
CA ALA A 11 60.88 4.09 6.06
C ALA A 11 59.48 3.68 6.54
N ILE A 12 59.25 3.83 7.83
CA ILE A 12 57.90 3.77 8.41
C ILE A 12 57.20 5.06 8.05
N THR A 13 56.42 5.07 6.98
CA THR A 13 55.44 6.13 6.74
C THR A 13 54.36 6.01 7.82
N ALA A 14 54.46 6.82 8.87
CA ALA A 14 53.36 6.99 9.81
C ALA A 14 52.17 7.60 9.08
N ILE A 15 51.18 6.80 8.72
CA ILE A 15 49.87 7.25 8.33
C ILE A 15 49.27 7.86 9.60
N ALA A 16 49.32 9.17 9.75
CA ALA A 16 48.60 9.86 10.81
C ALA A 16 47.11 9.57 10.61
N ALA A 17 46.54 8.76 11.49
CA ALA A 17 45.10 8.58 11.54
C ALA A 17 44.47 9.94 11.80
N VAL A 18 43.75 10.48 10.85
CA VAL A 18 42.98 11.72 11.06
C VAL A 18 41.82 11.33 11.97
N LEU A 19 41.88 11.80 13.22
CA LEU A 19 40.78 11.61 14.16
C LEU A 19 39.58 12.46 13.73
N ALA A 20 38.41 11.89 13.79
CA ALA A 20 37.16 12.54 13.49
C ALA A 20 36.90 13.74 14.42
N LYS A 21 36.26 14.76 13.89
CA LYS A 21 36.03 16.04 14.57
C LYS A 21 34.65 16.61 14.27
N PRO A 22 34.09 17.38 15.22
CA PRO A 22 32.93 18.20 14.88
C PRO A 22 33.24 19.14 13.72
N VAL A 23 32.31 19.27 12.82
CA VAL A 23 32.36 20.18 11.67
C VAL A 23 31.96 21.58 12.13
N THR A 24 32.74 22.60 11.80
CA THR A 24 32.37 23.98 12.10
C THR A 24 31.36 24.53 11.09
N PRO A 25 30.56 25.58 11.46
CA PRO A 25 29.66 26.23 10.51
C PRO A 25 30.36 26.71 9.24
N ASP A 26 31.58 27.24 9.35
CA ASP A 26 32.36 27.70 8.18
C ASP A 26 32.82 26.54 7.30
N ALA A 27 33.21 25.40 7.89
CA ALA A 27 33.55 24.21 7.15
C ALA A 27 32.31 23.62 6.42
N ALA A 28 31.15 23.63 7.09
CA ALA A 28 29.88 23.20 6.49
C ALA A 28 29.48 24.13 5.32
N LYS A 29 29.62 25.45 5.50
CA LYS A 29 29.38 26.45 4.45
C LYS A 29 30.28 26.22 3.24
N ALA A 30 31.58 26.05 3.44
CA ALA A 30 32.53 25.79 2.36
C ALA A 30 32.23 24.50 1.63
N LYS A 31 31.84 23.44 2.37
CA LYS A 31 31.46 22.15 1.77
C LYS A 31 30.17 22.27 0.97
N ALA A 32 29.17 22.97 1.47
CA ALA A 32 27.93 23.23 0.74
C ALA A 32 28.15 24.01 -0.56
N GLN A 33 28.98 25.07 -0.50
CA GLN A 33 29.36 25.85 -1.67
C GLN A 33 30.08 24.99 -2.73
N GLN A 34 30.99 24.12 -2.30
CA GLN A 34 31.67 23.17 -3.18
C GLN A 34 30.67 22.22 -3.84
N ILE A 35 29.75 21.64 -3.07
CA ILE A 35 28.75 20.70 -3.59
C ILE A 35 27.85 21.37 -4.63
N MET A 36 27.26 22.51 -4.28
CA MET A 36 26.31 23.21 -5.16
C MET A 36 26.98 23.74 -6.41
N GLY A 37 28.18 24.34 -6.29
CA GLY A 37 28.94 24.82 -7.45
C GLY A 37 29.42 23.71 -8.38
N SER A 38 29.66 22.50 -7.86
CA SER A 38 30.04 21.36 -8.71
C SER A 38 28.84 20.67 -9.38
N ARG A 39 27.65 20.77 -8.80
CA ARG A 39 26.43 20.11 -9.31
C ARG A 39 25.67 20.98 -10.30
N PHE A 40 25.67 22.29 -10.08
CA PHE A 40 24.85 23.22 -10.86
C PHE A 40 25.73 24.33 -11.44
N GLU A 41 25.94 24.28 -12.74
CA GLU A 41 26.72 25.30 -13.47
C GLU A 41 26.09 26.70 -13.28
N GLY A 42 26.88 27.66 -12.83
CA GLY A 42 26.42 29.03 -12.59
C GLY A 42 25.57 29.23 -11.33
N PHE A 43 25.49 28.25 -10.43
CA PHE A 43 24.79 28.42 -9.16
C PHE A 43 25.49 29.46 -8.28
N ASP A 44 24.71 30.45 -7.84
CA ASP A 44 25.22 31.48 -6.93
C ASP A 44 25.38 30.93 -5.50
N THR A 45 26.63 30.77 -5.09
CA THR A 45 27.00 30.27 -3.76
C THR A 45 27.40 31.37 -2.79
N ALA A 46 27.32 32.67 -3.16
CA ALA A 46 27.89 33.77 -2.38
C ALA A 46 27.20 33.93 -1.01
N ASP A 47 26.01 34.41 -0.94
CA ASP A 47 25.33 34.84 0.30
C ASP A 47 24.75 33.69 1.14
N ALA A 48 25.54 32.62 1.34
CA ALA A 48 25.09 31.46 2.09
C ALA A 48 24.97 31.74 3.60
N ARG A 49 23.80 31.47 4.17
CA ARG A 49 23.51 31.53 5.61
C ARG A 49 23.55 30.13 6.20
N VAL A 50 24.11 29.98 7.39
CA VAL A 50 24.27 28.70 8.07
C VAL A 50 23.42 28.69 9.34
N THR A 51 22.55 27.70 9.49
CA THR A 51 21.77 27.47 10.71
C THR A 51 22.10 26.07 11.24
N ALA A 52 22.48 25.97 12.51
CA ALA A 52 22.71 24.66 13.14
C ALA A 52 21.39 24.05 13.60
N VAL A 53 21.21 22.76 13.31
CA VAL A 53 20.14 21.92 13.87
C VAL A 53 20.77 20.96 14.87
N SER A 54 20.28 20.98 16.11
CA SER A 54 20.82 20.20 17.21
C SER A 54 19.89 19.06 17.61
N HIS A 55 20.49 17.94 18.06
CA HIS A 55 19.80 16.84 18.70
C HIS A 55 20.40 16.64 20.11
N ASN A 56 19.55 16.68 21.14
CA ASN A 56 19.96 16.58 22.55
C ASN A 56 21.12 17.54 22.92
N GLY A 57 21.07 18.80 22.43
CA GLY A 57 22.08 19.84 22.71
C GLY A 57 23.37 19.74 21.90
N THR A 58 23.54 18.72 21.06
CA THR A 58 24.68 18.54 20.15
C THR A 58 24.28 18.90 18.72
N ALA A 59 25.11 19.68 18.02
CA ALA A 59 24.89 20.00 16.63
C ALA A 59 24.90 18.70 15.81
N ALA A 60 23.81 18.44 15.08
CA ALA A 60 23.65 17.25 14.27
C ALA A 60 23.92 17.54 12.79
N TYR A 61 23.38 18.61 12.28
CA TYR A 61 23.63 19.06 10.91
C TYR A 61 23.45 20.56 10.76
N TYR A 62 23.95 21.09 9.67
CA TYR A 62 23.81 22.48 9.29
C TYR A 62 22.91 22.62 8.07
N VAL A 63 21.97 23.56 8.14
CA VAL A 63 21.24 24.04 6.97
C VAL A 63 22.04 25.20 6.39
N VAL A 64 22.52 25.04 5.18
CA VAL A 64 23.20 26.10 4.42
C VAL A 64 22.22 26.61 3.38
N GLN A 65 21.61 27.75 3.64
CA GLN A 65 20.64 28.41 2.77
C GLN A 65 21.36 29.40 1.85
N PHE A 66 21.16 29.25 0.55
CA PHE A 66 21.59 30.16 -0.49
C PHE A 66 20.47 31.12 -0.90
N ALA A 67 20.76 32.10 -1.74
CA ALA A 67 19.74 33.00 -2.32
C ALA A 67 18.65 32.20 -3.05
N LYS A 68 19.04 31.10 -3.73
CA LYS A 68 18.14 30.08 -4.27
C LYS A 68 18.66 28.72 -3.82
N GLY A 69 17.78 27.90 -3.26
CA GLY A 69 18.15 26.54 -2.86
C GLY A 69 18.90 26.46 -1.53
N TRP A 70 19.19 25.24 -1.12
CA TRP A 70 19.76 24.91 0.18
C TRP A 70 20.56 23.61 0.14
N THR A 71 21.40 23.40 1.15
CA THR A 71 22.15 22.16 1.37
C THR A 71 22.15 21.80 2.85
N LEU A 72 22.00 20.51 3.15
CA LEU A 72 22.11 19.97 4.50
C LEU A 72 23.45 19.25 4.64
N ILE A 73 24.27 19.70 5.60
CA ILE A 73 25.62 19.19 5.82
C ILE A 73 25.72 18.62 7.23
N ALA A 74 26.23 17.40 7.38
CA ALA A 74 26.46 16.77 8.67
C ALA A 74 27.38 17.62 9.55
N ALA A 75 27.06 17.71 10.85
CA ALA A 75 27.87 18.50 11.81
C ALA A 75 29.03 17.69 12.43
N ASP A 76 29.25 16.47 11.96
CA ASP A 76 30.38 15.63 12.37
C ASP A 76 30.97 14.91 11.17
N ASP A 77 32.29 14.85 11.08
CA ASP A 77 33.00 14.26 9.92
C ASP A 77 33.09 12.74 9.92
N THR A 78 32.53 12.06 10.94
CA THR A 78 32.29 10.60 10.90
C THR A 78 31.13 10.22 9.98
N SER A 79 30.26 11.17 9.68
CA SER A 79 29.14 11.02 8.78
C SER A 79 29.46 11.57 7.40
N GLN A 80 28.81 11.02 6.35
CA GLN A 80 28.92 11.62 5.01
C GLN A 80 28.48 13.09 5.06
N PRO A 81 29.21 14.00 4.38
CA PRO A 81 28.94 15.43 4.49
C PRO A 81 27.56 15.83 3.99
N LEU A 82 27.11 15.28 2.87
CA LEU A 82 25.86 15.62 2.22
C LEU A 82 24.73 14.78 2.78
N ILE A 83 23.67 15.42 3.28
CA ILE A 83 22.41 14.78 3.69
C ILE A 83 21.34 15.00 2.61
N GLY A 84 21.22 16.22 2.12
CA GLY A 84 20.25 16.60 1.10
C GLY A 84 20.53 17.99 0.53
N TYR A 85 19.92 18.31 -0.60
CA TYR A 85 20.02 19.62 -1.24
C TYR A 85 18.84 19.89 -2.18
N SER A 86 18.67 21.16 -2.48
CA SER A 86 17.80 21.63 -3.55
C SER A 86 18.44 22.86 -4.20
N ASP A 87 18.30 22.99 -5.51
CA ASP A 87 18.75 24.17 -6.26
C ASP A 87 17.72 25.31 -6.24
N THR A 88 16.57 25.07 -5.59
CA THR A 88 15.47 26.02 -5.49
C THR A 88 14.89 26.03 -4.07
N GLY A 89 14.12 27.08 -3.76
CA GLY A 89 13.33 27.18 -2.52
C GLY A 89 14.14 27.48 -1.26
N VAL A 90 13.46 27.35 -0.14
CA VAL A 90 13.99 27.57 1.21
C VAL A 90 13.78 26.31 2.03
N TYR A 91 14.78 25.94 2.82
CA TYR A 91 14.62 24.85 3.79
C TYR A 91 14.03 25.39 5.10
N HIS A 92 12.88 24.87 5.46
CA HIS A 92 12.20 25.24 6.70
C HIS A 92 12.61 24.28 7.82
N THR A 93 13.18 24.84 8.91
CA THR A 93 13.53 24.08 10.13
C THR A 93 12.40 24.07 11.14
N GLU A 94 11.49 25.04 11.05
CA GLU A 94 10.30 25.19 11.90
C GLU A 94 9.06 24.88 11.07
N ASP A 95 7.98 24.50 11.72
CA ASP A 95 6.70 24.14 11.09
C ASP A 95 6.83 23.08 9.98
N GLN A 96 7.81 22.18 10.13
CA GLN A 96 7.99 21.09 9.21
C GLN A 96 6.78 20.14 9.29
N PRO A 97 6.35 19.57 8.16
CA PRO A 97 5.46 18.43 8.17
C PRO A 97 6.02 17.34 9.09
N GLU A 98 5.14 16.71 9.86
CA GLU A 98 5.53 15.75 10.89
C GLU A 98 6.45 14.63 10.35
N SER A 99 6.18 14.16 9.13
CA SER A 99 6.99 13.16 8.44
C SER A 99 8.39 13.63 8.07
N VAL A 100 8.53 14.89 7.62
CA VAL A 100 9.84 15.50 7.34
C VAL A 100 10.60 15.69 8.64
N SER A 101 9.92 16.21 9.66
CA SER A 101 10.48 16.38 11.00
C SER A 101 10.96 15.07 11.61
N ALA A 102 10.16 14.00 11.51
CA ALA A 102 10.53 12.67 11.98
C ALA A 102 11.75 12.11 11.24
N MET A 103 11.76 12.19 9.90
CA MET A 103 12.90 11.74 9.10
C MET A 103 14.17 12.55 9.42
N MET A 104 14.07 13.86 9.49
CA MET A 104 15.22 14.71 9.81
C MET A 104 15.70 14.51 11.26
N GLY A 105 14.79 14.18 12.17
CA GLY A 105 15.11 13.75 13.53
C GLY A 105 15.94 12.47 13.55
N CYS A 106 15.61 11.48 12.69
CA CYS A 106 16.41 10.26 12.54
C CYS A 106 17.82 10.55 12.00
N PHE A 107 17.95 11.45 11.02
CA PHE A 107 19.27 11.88 10.55
C PHE A 107 20.08 12.55 11.68
N ALA A 108 19.45 13.46 12.42
CA ALA A 108 20.09 14.19 13.49
C ALA A 108 20.60 13.25 14.60
N GLU A 109 19.76 12.32 15.06
CA GLU A 109 20.13 11.32 16.06
C GLU A 109 21.30 10.46 15.58
N ARG A 110 21.26 10.00 14.32
CA ARG A 110 22.31 9.17 13.74
C ARG A 110 23.67 9.87 13.67
N ILE A 111 23.70 11.13 13.23
CA ILE A 111 24.94 11.90 13.13
C ILE A 111 25.56 12.03 14.52
N VAL A 112 24.75 12.39 15.52
CA VAL A 112 25.21 12.53 16.90
C VAL A 112 25.72 11.19 17.47
N GLN A 113 25.04 10.09 17.19
CA GLN A 113 25.49 8.76 17.66
C GLN A 113 26.79 8.32 16.98
N ARG A 114 26.93 8.53 15.66
CA ARG A 114 28.18 8.22 14.94
C ARG A 114 29.35 9.01 15.49
N ALA A 115 29.15 10.29 15.80
CA ALA A 115 30.15 11.12 16.43
C ALA A 115 30.66 10.56 17.78
N HIS A 116 29.80 9.85 18.52
CA HIS A 116 30.20 9.20 19.77
C HIS A 116 30.84 7.82 19.59
N GLN A 117 30.58 7.13 18.49
CA GLN A 117 30.98 5.72 18.28
C GLN A 117 32.15 5.54 17.33
N LEU A 118 32.35 6.45 16.40
CA LEU A 118 33.36 6.35 15.34
C LEU A 118 34.46 7.40 15.52
N THR A 119 35.66 7.04 15.11
CA THR A 119 36.84 7.91 15.17
C THR A 119 37.46 8.18 13.80
N SER A 120 36.92 7.57 12.74
CA SER A 120 37.41 7.74 11.37
C SER A 120 36.58 8.74 10.60
N VAL A 121 37.24 9.63 9.86
CA VAL A 121 36.61 10.60 8.97
C VAL A 121 35.95 9.86 7.80
N ALA A 122 34.69 10.23 7.48
CA ALA A 122 33.99 9.68 6.34
C ALA A 122 34.62 10.18 5.01
N GLU A 123 34.60 9.31 4.00
CA GLU A 123 35.29 9.53 2.71
C GLU A 123 34.92 10.86 2.02
N GLY A 124 33.68 11.29 2.13
CA GLY A 124 33.19 12.52 1.50
C GLY A 124 33.78 13.83 2.06
N TRP A 125 34.51 13.81 3.18
CA TRP A 125 35.20 14.97 3.76
C TRP A 125 36.63 15.10 3.26
N ALA A 126 37.24 14.07 2.68
CA ALA A 126 38.59 14.17 2.14
C ALA A 126 38.62 15.29 1.09
N LYS A 127 39.64 16.17 1.19
CA LYS A 127 39.89 17.15 0.11
C LYS A 127 40.15 16.35 -1.16
N GLU A 128 39.26 16.42 -2.11
CA GLU A 128 39.50 15.88 -3.43
C GLU A 128 40.74 16.59 -4.01
N SER A 129 41.83 15.84 -4.21
CA SER A 129 42.73 16.20 -5.29
C SER A 129 41.90 16.14 -6.59
N ALA A 130 41.97 17.18 -7.41
CA ALA A 130 41.08 17.55 -8.51
C ALA A 130 40.86 16.51 -9.64
N SER A 131 40.85 15.22 -9.35
CA SER A 131 40.78 14.15 -10.33
C SER A 131 40.05 12.87 -9.92
N ARG A 132 39.28 12.88 -8.83
CA ARG A 132 38.54 11.67 -8.47
C ARG A 132 37.07 11.99 -8.20
N PRO A 133 36.14 11.52 -9.06
CA PRO A 133 34.71 11.65 -8.78
C PRO A 133 34.39 10.92 -7.46
N LEU A 134 33.54 11.55 -6.62
CA LEU A 134 33.00 10.98 -5.40
C LEU A 134 32.47 9.57 -5.70
N ARG A 135 33.21 8.62 -5.21
CA ARG A 135 33.05 7.17 -5.29
C ARG A 135 32.11 6.62 -6.39
N ALA A 136 32.60 6.64 -7.63
CA ALA A 136 32.21 5.66 -8.64
C ALA A 136 33.12 4.42 -8.50
N ALA A 137 33.10 3.76 -7.38
CA ALA A 137 33.64 2.42 -7.29
C ALA A 137 32.59 1.46 -7.88
N THR A 138 32.75 1.12 -9.16
CA THR A 138 32.21 -0.05 -9.88
C THR A 138 30.71 -0.11 -10.20
N ARG A 139 29.93 0.97 -10.09
CA ARG A 139 28.65 1.09 -10.79
C ARG A 139 28.85 1.98 -12.02
N ALA A 140 28.35 1.55 -13.18
CA ALA A 140 28.21 2.42 -14.33
C ALA A 140 27.52 3.72 -13.86
N THR A 141 28.06 4.90 -14.23
CA THR A 141 27.49 6.18 -13.85
C THR A 141 26.06 6.24 -14.37
N ARG A 142 25.10 6.17 -13.44
CA ARG A 142 23.68 6.32 -13.78
C ARG A 142 23.44 7.75 -14.27
N ALA A 143 22.69 7.90 -15.34
CA ALA A 143 22.27 9.20 -15.83
C ALA A 143 21.36 9.89 -14.80
N ALA A 144 21.46 11.22 -14.69
CA ALA A 144 20.54 12.00 -13.89
C ALA A 144 19.12 11.93 -14.48
N VAL A 145 18.14 11.93 -13.59
CA VAL A 145 16.71 11.99 -13.92
C VAL A 145 16.14 13.23 -13.25
N ALA A 146 15.75 14.22 -14.05
CA ALA A 146 15.11 15.41 -13.52
C ALA A 146 13.76 15.05 -12.85
N PRO A 147 13.31 15.81 -11.82
CA PRO A 147 12.05 15.54 -11.15
C PRO A 147 10.89 15.39 -12.12
N LEU A 148 10.22 14.24 -12.08
CA LEU A 148 9.12 13.88 -12.99
C LEU A 148 7.82 14.57 -12.59
N ILE A 149 7.55 14.69 -11.29
CA ILE A 149 6.36 15.35 -10.75
C ILE A 149 6.55 16.87 -10.83
N LYS A 150 5.64 17.55 -11.51
CA LYS A 150 5.71 19.02 -11.73
C LYS A 150 4.75 19.80 -10.80
N VAL A 151 4.11 19.12 -9.85
CA VAL A 151 3.11 19.69 -8.96
C VAL A 151 3.53 19.59 -7.50
N ASN A 152 3.13 20.60 -6.71
CA ASN A 152 3.42 20.69 -5.27
C ASN A 152 2.11 20.72 -4.49
N TRP A 153 1.40 19.58 -4.45
CA TRP A 153 0.13 19.52 -3.74
C TRP A 153 0.29 19.33 -2.25
N ASN A 154 -0.78 19.66 -1.52
CA ASN A 154 -0.85 19.61 -0.07
C ASN A 154 -2.05 18.78 0.38
N GLN A 155 -2.11 18.45 1.67
CA GLN A 155 -3.22 17.71 2.27
C GLN A 155 -4.31 18.61 2.86
N SER A 156 -4.04 19.90 3.04
CA SER A 156 -4.89 20.88 3.71
C SER A 156 -5.31 22.03 2.78
N GLY A 157 -5.95 23.06 3.32
CA GLY A 157 -6.41 24.20 2.53
C GLY A 157 -7.48 23.83 1.50
N SER A 158 -7.38 24.36 0.29
CA SER A 158 -8.31 24.10 -0.82
C SER A 158 -8.28 22.66 -1.31
N TYR A 159 -7.18 21.94 -1.10
CA TYR A 159 -7.01 20.54 -1.51
C TYR A 159 -8.01 19.58 -0.85
N LYS A 160 -8.44 19.86 0.39
CA LYS A 160 -9.39 19.02 1.13
C LYS A 160 -10.87 19.34 0.90
N LYS A 161 -11.20 20.17 -0.08
CA LYS A 161 -12.56 20.70 -0.33
C LYS A 161 -13.67 19.62 -0.34
N TYR A 162 -13.39 18.46 -0.91
CA TYR A 162 -14.34 17.35 -1.02
C TYR A 162 -14.19 16.28 0.06
N CYS A 163 -13.21 16.40 0.95
CA CYS A 163 -13.08 15.48 2.08
C CYS A 163 -14.28 15.61 3.03
N PRO A 164 -14.65 14.55 3.77
CA PRO A 164 -15.75 14.60 4.72
C PRO A 164 -15.51 15.61 5.83
N LYS A 165 -16.60 16.13 6.40
CA LYS A 165 -16.58 17.11 7.50
C LYS A 165 -17.65 16.78 8.54
N ASP A 166 -17.41 17.17 9.78
CA ASP A 166 -18.31 17.09 10.90
C ASP A 166 -18.27 18.39 11.74
N GLY A 167 -18.77 18.34 12.98
CA GLY A 167 -18.73 19.47 13.90
C GLY A 167 -17.32 19.89 14.35
N ASN A 168 -16.30 19.04 14.18
CA ASN A 168 -14.91 19.33 14.52
C ASN A 168 -14.13 19.96 13.36
N GLY A 169 -14.68 19.92 12.15
CA GLY A 169 -14.06 20.50 10.95
C GLY A 169 -14.06 19.58 9.75
N GLN A 170 -13.29 19.96 8.74
CA GLN A 170 -13.11 19.18 7.52
C GLN A 170 -11.82 18.36 7.59
N ALA A 171 -11.92 17.06 7.35
CA ALA A 171 -10.80 16.14 7.33
C ALA A 171 -9.76 16.53 6.29
N ILE A 172 -8.47 16.26 6.55
CA ILE A 172 -7.39 16.43 5.58
C ILE A 172 -7.38 15.28 4.58
N VAL A 173 -6.71 15.49 3.44
CA VAL A 173 -6.67 14.54 2.32
C VAL A 173 -6.02 13.20 2.71
N GLY A 174 -4.89 13.26 3.42
CA GLY A 174 -4.06 12.09 3.74
C GLY A 174 -2.93 11.86 2.73
N CYS A 175 -1.73 11.53 3.25
CA CYS A 175 -0.49 11.43 2.46
C CYS A 175 -0.55 10.37 1.35
N VAL A 176 -1.20 9.24 1.60
CA VAL A 176 -1.32 8.15 0.61
C VAL A 176 -2.12 8.60 -0.62
N ALA A 177 -3.19 9.39 -0.42
CA ALA A 177 -3.98 9.92 -1.53
C ALA A 177 -3.21 10.99 -2.31
N VAL A 178 -2.47 11.87 -1.62
CA VAL A 178 -1.62 12.89 -2.27
C VAL A 178 -0.50 12.20 -3.06
N GLY A 179 0.22 11.25 -2.46
CA GLY A 179 1.31 10.52 -3.12
C GLY A 179 0.82 9.79 -4.37
N MET A 180 -0.30 9.07 -4.26
CA MET A 180 -0.93 8.40 -5.40
C MET A 180 -1.28 9.38 -6.52
N ALA A 181 -1.97 10.47 -6.21
CA ALA A 181 -2.41 11.45 -7.20
C ALA A 181 -1.23 12.16 -7.88
N GLN A 182 -0.18 12.51 -7.12
CA GLN A 182 1.04 13.09 -7.68
C GLN A 182 1.76 12.13 -8.64
N ALA A 183 1.83 10.84 -8.31
CA ALA A 183 2.39 9.84 -9.23
C ALA A 183 1.52 9.69 -10.50
N MET A 184 0.19 9.75 -10.37
CA MET A 184 -0.73 9.76 -11.51
C MET A 184 -0.53 10.98 -12.41
N SER A 185 -0.11 12.14 -11.87
CA SER A 185 0.11 13.36 -12.64
C SER A 185 1.24 13.23 -13.66
N VAL A 186 2.22 12.35 -13.44
CA VAL A 186 3.30 12.06 -14.38
C VAL A 186 2.75 11.42 -15.66
N ALA A 187 1.84 10.46 -15.51
CA ALA A 187 1.21 9.76 -16.64
C ALA A 187 0.03 10.55 -17.24
N GLN A 188 -0.53 11.54 -16.53
CA GLN A 188 -1.76 12.25 -16.85
C GLN A 188 -2.89 11.28 -17.22
N TRP A 189 -3.08 10.28 -16.38
CA TRP A 189 -4.01 9.18 -16.59
C TRP A 189 -4.79 8.85 -15.30
N PRO A 190 -6.09 8.42 -15.39
CA PRO A 190 -6.88 8.20 -16.62
C PRO A 190 -7.48 9.50 -17.16
N LYS A 191 -8.13 9.43 -18.30
CA LYS A 191 -8.98 10.51 -18.80
C LYS A 191 -10.29 10.63 -18.00
N ARG A 192 -10.80 9.50 -17.48
CA ARG A 192 -11.99 9.39 -16.63
C ARG A 192 -11.81 8.23 -15.66
N PRO A 193 -12.14 8.40 -14.37
CA PRO A 193 -12.22 7.27 -13.45
C PRO A 193 -13.44 6.40 -13.77
N THR A 194 -13.46 5.15 -13.31
CA THR A 194 -14.51 4.17 -13.64
C THR A 194 -14.95 3.34 -12.43
N GLY A 195 -16.13 2.71 -12.56
CA GLY A 195 -16.71 1.83 -11.57
C GLY A 195 -17.27 2.56 -10.35
N GLU A 196 -17.45 1.83 -9.28
CA GLU A 196 -17.90 2.40 -8.01
C GLU A 196 -17.12 1.78 -6.85
N PHE A 197 -16.99 2.51 -5.76
CA PHE A 197 -16.33 2.00 -4.58
C PHE A 197 -16.86 2.67 -3.31
N GLY A 198 -16.95 1.87 -2.23
CA GLY A 198 -17.34 2.36 -0.92
C GLY A 198 -16.79 1.49 0.20
N TYR A 199 -16.62 2.10 1.36
CA TYR A 199 -16.11 1.46 2.58
C TYR A 199 -16.60 2.23 3.81
N ASP A 200 -16.51 1.60 4.98
CA ASP A 200 -16.79 2.25 6.25
C ASP A 200 -15.49 2.84 6.84
N SER A 201 -15.39 4.18 6.86
CA SER A 201 -14.37 4.91 7.63
C SER A 201 -14.75 4.88 9.11
N LYS A 202 -13.77 4.74 10.01
CA LYS A 202 -14.04 4.66 11.45
C LYS A 202 -14.65 5.94 12.00
N THR A 203 -14.17 7.10 11.52
CA THR A 203 -14.56 8.42 12.04
C THR A 203 -15.77 8.99 11.30
N TYR A 204 -15.80 8.87 9.98
CA TYR A 204 -16.81 9.55 9.14
C TYR A 204 -17.84 8.60 8.51
N GLY A 205 -17.92 7.34 8.98
CA GLY A 205 -18.88 6.36 8.49
C GLY A 205 -18.67 5.98 7.01
N TYR A 206 -19.76 5.65 6.34
CA TYR A 206 -19.68 5.12 4.98
C TYR A 206 -19.30 6.18 3.97
N GLN A 207 -18.18 5.97 3.31
CA GLN A 207 -17.67 6.75 2.18
C GLN A 207 -17.94 6.00 0.88
N TYR A 208 -18.44 6.71 -0.14
CA TYR A 208 -18.81 6.08 -1.42
C TYR A 208 -18.68 7.06 -2.57
N ILE A 209 -18.19 6.58 -3.69
CA ILE A 209 -18.17 7.28 -4.98
C ILE A 209 -18.63 6.31 -6.07
N ASN A 210 -19.53 6.79 -6.94
CA ASN A 210 -19.76 6.18 -8.24
C ASN A 210 -18.93 6.94 -9.27
N TYR A 211 -17.74 6.41 -9.58
CA TYR A 211 -16.76 7.05 -10.46
C TYR A 211 -17.24 7.17 -11.90
N ASP A 212 -18.16 6.30 -12.36
CA ASP A 212 -18.75 6.40 -13.71
C ASP A 212 -19.59 7.66 -13.89
N LYS A 213 -20.10 8.23 -12.78
CA LYS A 213 -20.88 9.48 -12.77
C LYS A 213 -20.02 10.72 -12.60
N GLU A 214 -18.74 10.57 -12.25
CA GLU A 214 -17.83 11.68 -12.08
C GLU A 214 -17.39 12.26 -13.42
N PRO A 215 -17.11 13.57 -13.51
CA PRO A 215 -16.62 14.18 -14.74
C PRO A 215 -15.23 13.65 -15.13
N ALA A 216 -14.90 13.75 -16.42
CA ALA A 216 -13.56 13.49 -16.90
C ALA A 216 -12.55 14.42 -16.21
N TYR A 217 -11.33 13.93 -16.00
CA TYR A 217 -10.25 14.74 -15.49
C TYR A 217 -9.75 15.73 -16.54
N ASN A 218 -9.71 17.00 -16.16
CA ASN A 218 -9.03 18.03 -16.94
C ASN A 218 -7.57 18.12 -16.46
N TRP A 219 -6.68 17.34 -17.07
CA TRP A 219 -5.28 17.30 -16.64
C TRP A 219 -4.56 18.64 -16.76
N ASP A 220 -4.93 19.49 -17.70
CA ASP A 220 -4.35 20.84 -17.80
C ASP A 220 -4.72 21.69 -16.59
N ALA A 221 -5.98 21.67 -16.18
CA ALA A 221 -6.45 22.36 -14.98
C ALA A 221 -5.83 21.74 -13.70
N ILE A 222 -5.72 20.42 -13.64
CA ILE A 222 -5.12 19.68 -12.53
C ILE A 222 -3.64 20.07 -12.37
N LEU A 223 -2.86 20.10 -13.46
CA LEU A 223 -1.43 20.43 -13.41
C LEU A 223 -1.18 21.92 -13.14
N SER A 224 -2.08 22.82 -13.54
CA SER A 224 -1.97 24.24 -13.25
C SER A 224 -2.43 24.63 -11.84
N GLY A 225 -3.02 23.71 -11.09
CA GLY A 225 -3.63 23.93 -9.78
C GLY A 225 -2.65 24.05 -8.61
N ALA A 226 -1.66 24.94 -8.70
CA ALA A 226 -0.58 25.09 -7.72
C ALA A 226 -1.05 25.36 -6.27
N ASN A 227 -2.23 25.96 -6.10
CA ASN A 227 -2.81 26.29 -4.77
C ASN A 227 -4.07 25.46 -4.45
N GLY A 228 -4.32 24.37 -5.21
CA GLY A 228 -5.50 23.51 -5.10
C GLY A 228 -6.74 24.18 -5.72
N ASN A 229 -7.08 23.79 -6.92
CA ASN A 229 -8.37 24.10 -7.56
C ASN A 229 -9.34 22.93 -7.37
N ASP A 230 -10.57 23.09 -7.86
CA ASP A 230 -11.63 22.08 -7.75
C ASP A 230 -11.25 20.74 -8.41
N ASP A 231 -10.54 20.77 -9.54
CA ASP A 231 -10.13 19.56 -10.26
C ASP A 231 -9.09 18.77 -9.47
N VAL A 232 -8.10 19.45 -8.86
CA VAL A 232 -7.12 18.82 -7.96
C VAL A 232 -7.81 18.27 -6.71
N ALA A 233 -8.66 19.08 -6.04
CA ALA A 233 -9.35 18.66 -4.83
C ALA A 233 -10.24 17.44 -5.07
N ARG A 234 -10.91 17.36 -6.23
CA ARG A 234 -11.71 16.21 -6.63
C ARG A 234 -10.84 14.97 -6.88
N LEU A 235 -9.74 15.12 -7.62
CA LEU A 235 -8.80 14.01 -7.84
C LEU A 235 -8.28 13.45 -6.51
N LEU A 236 -7.88 14.31 -5.58
CA LEU A 236 -7.37 13.91 -4.28
C LEU A 236 -8.43 13.19 -3.44
N TRP A 237 -9.67 13.68 -3.44
CA TRP A 237 -10.79 13.01 -2.79
C TRP A 237 -11.09 11.64 -3.43
N HIS A 238 -11.09 11.55 -4.77
CA HIS A 238 -11.24 10.29 -5.50
C HIS A 238 -10.17 9.27 -5.08
N CYS A 239 -8.91 9.69 -5.02
CA CYS A 239 -7.82 8.84 -4.54
C CYS A 239 -8.04 8.42 -3.08
N GLY A 240 -8.43 9.35 -2.21
CA GLY A 240 -8.67 9.08 -0.79
C GLY A 240 -9.75 8.01 -0.56
N VAL A 241 -10.88 8.13 -1.26
CA VAL A 241 -11.95 7.11 -1.17
C VAL A 241 -11.46 5.78 -1.76
N ALA A 242 -10.78 5.79 -2.91
CA ALA A 242 -10.28 4.58 -3.54
C ALA A 242 -9.30 3.79 -2.66
N VAL A 243 -8.49 4.46 -1.86
CA VAL A 243 -7.54 3.82 -0.92
C VAL A 243 -8.12 3.61 0.49
N ARG A 244 -9.42 3.71 0.67
CA ARG A 244 -10.10 3.49 1.98
C ARG A 244 -9.54 4.38 3.08
N MET A 245 -9.42 5.67 2.82
CA MET A 245 -8.86 6.62 3.78
C MET A 245 -9.68 6.67 5.07
N ASP A 246 -9.04 6.43 6.22
CA ASP A 246 -9.63 6.74 7.51
C ASP A 246 -9.39 8.23 7.78
N TYR A 247 -10.40 9.03 7.44
CA TYR A 247 -10.33 10.48 7.44
C TYR A 247 -10.32 11.06 8.86
N GLY A 248 -9.60 12.15 9.07
CA GLY A 248 -9.55 12.91 10.31
C GLY A 248 -9.13 14.36 10.10
N VAL A 249 -9.49 15.27 11.01
CA VAL A 249 -9.17 16.71 10.91
C VAL A 249 -7.70 17.00 11.13
N ASP A 250 -7.07 16.26 12.04
CA ASP A 250 -5.65 16.40 12.41
C ASP A 250 -4.74 15.43 11.65
N GLY A 251 -5.30 14.34 11.12
CA GLY A 251 -4.57 13.32 10.38
C GLY A 251 -5.51 12.33 9.70
N SER A 252 -5.25 12.02 8.44
CA SER A 252 -5.95 10.98 7.68
C SER A 252 -4.96 9.89 7.27
N GLY A 253 -5.30 8.64 7.54
CA GLY A 253 -4.40 7.50 7.33
C GLY A 253 -5.05 6.32 6.64
N THR A 254 -4.24 5.54 5.92
CA THR A 254 -4.64 4.27 5.32
C THR A 254 -3.41 3.42 5.01
N LYS A 255 -3.61 2.19 4.54
CA LYS A 255 -2.52 1.34 4.06
C LYS A 255 -2.12 1.76 2.64
N ASP A 256 -0.83 2.00 2.44
CA ASP A 256 -0.27 2.32 1.12
C ASP A 256 -0.46 1.21 0.08
N SER A 257 -0.51 -0.07 0.50
CA SER A 257 -0.79 -1.21 -0.37
C SER A 257 -2.12 -1.08 -1.12
N TYR A 258 -3.07 -0.31 -0.60
CA TYR A 258 -4.33 -0.05 -1.30
C TYR A 258 -4.17 0.76 -2.59
N ILE A 259 -3.05 1.49 -2.77
CA ILE A 259 -2.75 2.15 -4.06
C ILE A 259 -2.68 1.12 -5.19
N ALA A 260 -2.01 -0.02 -4.94
CA ALA A 260 -1.84 -1.07 -5.96
C ALA A 260 -3.16 -1.70 -6.41
N THR A 261 -4.18 -1.68 -5.56
CA THR A 261 -5.54 -2.15 -5.89
C THR A 261 -6.43 -1.03 -6.43
N ALA A 262 -6.30 0.19 -5.91
CA ALA A 262 -7.11 1.34 -6.29
C ALA A 262 -6.82 1.81 -7.74
N LEU A 263 -5.54 1.85 -8.12
CA LEU A 263 -5.12 2.28 -9.46
C LEU A 263 -5.73 1.42 -10.58
N PRO A 264 -5.66 0.08 -10.54
CA PRO A 264 -6.37 -0.75 -11.52
C PRO A 264 -7.89 -0.62 -11.40
N ARG A 265 -8.45 -0.73 -10.20
CA ARG A 265 -9.91 -0.80 -9.97
C ARG A 265 -10.67 0.43 -10.47
N ASN A 266 -10.19 1.64 -10.14
CA ASN A 266 -10.96 2.86 -10.39
C ASN A 266 -10.31 3.82 -11.40
N PHE A 267 -9.02 3.61 -11.72
CA PHE A 267 -8.26 4.53 -12.56
C PHE A 267 -7.71 3.87 -13.83
N GLY A 268 -8.08 2.61 -14.11
CA GLY A 268 -7.76 1.93 -15.35
C GLY A 268 -6.25 1.72 -15.59
N TYR A 269 -5.42 1.68 -14.54
CA TYR A 269 -4.04 1.24 -14.63
C TYR A 269 -3.97 -0.28 -14.75
N SER A 270 -2.88 -0.81 -15.27
CA SER A 270 -2.74 -2.26 -15.40
C SER A 270 -2.27 -2.91 -14.10
N ALA A 271 -3.02 -3.86 -13.58
CA ALA A 271 -2.61 -4.69 -12.44
C ALA A 271 -1.36 -5.54 -12.73
N SER A 272 -1.05 -5.79 -14.01
CA SER A 272 0.19 -6.47 -14.39
C SER A 272 1.44 -5.61 -14.19
N THR A 273 1.33 -4.28 -14.19
CA THR A 273 2.45 -3.34 -14.01
C THR A 273 2.50 -2.72 -12.64
N VAL A 274 1.35 -2.28 -12.10
CA VAL A 274 1.30 -1.67 -10.76
C VAL A 274 1.52 -2.73 -9.69
N LYS A 275 2.56 -2.57 -8.88
CA LYS A 275 2.93 -3.53 -7.84
C LYS A 275 3.21 -2.84 -6.52
N TYR A 276 2.76 -3.47 -5.44
CA TYR A 276 3.21 -3.19 -4.09
C TYR A 276 4.39 -4.10 -3.76
N VAL A 277 5.52 -3.53 -3.40
CA VAL A 277 6.74 -4.26 -3.05
C VAL A 277 7.27 -3.83 -1.69
N GLN A 278 7.75 -4.77 -0.90
CA GLN A 278 8.27 -4.52 0.44
C GLN A 278 9.79 -4.60 0.46
N ARG A 279 10.42 -3.63 1.11
CA ARG A 279 11.88 -3.50 1.24
C ARG A 279 12.57 -4.76 1.75
N LYS A 280 11.92 -5.48 2.68
CA LYS A 280 12.47 -6.71 3.29
C LYS A 280 12.77 -7.84 2.30
N SER A 281 12.20 -7.79 1.10
CA SER A 281 12.39 -8.82 0.05
C SER A 281 13.57 -8.49 -0.89
N TYR A 282 14.30 -7.41 -0.64
CA TYR A 282 15.34 -6.90 -1.53
C TYR A 282 16.64 -6.63 -0.74
N THR A 283 17.78 -6.88 -1.37
CA THR A 283 19.05 -6.31 -0.91
C THR A 283 19.05 -4.82 -1.19
N ASP A 284 19.96 -4.09 -0.55
CA ASP A 284 20.09 -2.64 -0.76
C ASP A 284 20.36 -2.27 -2.21
N ALA A 285 21.21 -3.06 -2.87
CA ALA A 285 21.54 -2.84 -4.27
C ALA A 285 20.33 -3.08 -5.18
N GLN A 286 19.56 -4.15 -4.93
CA GLN A 286 18.33 -4.44 -5.68
C GLN A 286 17.26 -3.38 -5.47
N TRP A 287 17.11 -2.87 -4.23
CA TRP A 287 16.15 -1.82 -3.93
C TRP A 287 16.49 -0.50 -4.65
N ASP A 288 17.76 -0.12 -4.59
CA ASP A 288 18.26 1.07 -5.27
C ASP A 288 18.19 0.92 -6.80
N ASP A 289 18.49 -0.28 -7.35
CA ASP A 289 18.31 -0.57 -8.78
C ASP A 289 16.83 -0.51 -9.19
N LEU A 290 15.93 -1.01 -8.34
CA LEU A 290 14.49 -0.97 -8.58
C LEU A 290 13.97 0.48 -8.65
N VAL A 291 14.30 1.30 -7.65
CA VAL A 291 13.88 2.72 -7.62
C VAL A 291 14.45 3.46 -8.83
N TYR A 292 15.77 3.36 -9.08
CA TYR A 292 16.38 4.02 -10.23
C TYR A 292 15.77 3.56 -11.56
N GLY A 293 15.51 2.26 -11.71
CA GLY A 293 14.90 1.69 -12.92
C GLY A 293 13.52 2.28 -13.23
N GLU A 294 12.71 2.52 -12.20
CA GLU A 294 11.41 3.19 -12.34
C GLU A 294 11.58 4.64 -12.83
N LEU A 295 12.47 5.39 -12.16
CA LEU A 295 12.71 6.80 -12.50
C LEU A 295 13.30 6.95 -13.90
N ALA A 296 14.27 6.12 -14.27
CA ALA A 296 14.89 6.12 -15.60
C ALA A 296 13.88 5.74 -16.71
N ALA A 297 12.83 5.00 -16.36
CA ALA A 297 11.71 4.69 -17.26
C ALA A 297 10.59 5.76 -17.23
N GLY A 298 10.81 6.90 -16.59
CA GLY A 298 9.87 8.02 -16.53
C GLY A 298 8.68 7.78 -15.58
N ARG A 299 8.83 6.92 -14.58
CA ARG A 299 7.77 6.61 -13.60
C ARG A 299 8.18 7.08 -12.21
N ALA A 300 7.33 7.89 -11.58
CA ALA A 300 7.48 8.21 -10.17
C ALA A 300 7.12 6.98 -9.31
N VAL A 301 7.71 6.91 -8.13
CA VAL A 301 7.54 5.81 -7.18
C VAL A 301 6.94 6.36 -5.90
N CYS A 302 5.80 5.82 -5.45
CA CYS A 302 5.31 6.12 -4.10
C CYS A 302 6.11 5.26 -3.10
N LEU A 303 6.85 5.91 -2.21
CA LEU A 303 7.54 5.27 -1.10
C LEU A 303 6.79 5.51 0.19
N SER A 304 6.61 4.47 0.96
CA SER A 304 6.07 4.57 2.32
C SER A 304 7.07 4.04 3.33
N GLY A 305 7.12 4.71 4.47
CA GLY A 305 7.88 4.28 5.63
C GLY A 305 7.06 4.46 6.90
N GLN A 306 7.42 3.76 7.96
CA GLN A 306 6.79 3.86 9.26
C GLN A 306 7.82 4.12 10.34
N ASP A 307 7.60 5.15 11.15
CA ASP A 307 8.31 5.38 12.39
C ASP A 307 7.72 4.49 13.50
N LEU A 308 8.48 3.48 13.90
CA LEU A 308 8.05 2.53 14.92
C LEU A 308 7.96 3.11 16.32
N LYS A 309 8.72 4.14 16.62
CA LYS A 309 8.79 4.75 17.95
C LYS A 309 7.54 5.56 18.24
N ASN A 310 7.07 6.32 17.25
CA ASN A 310 5.95 7.23 17.39
C ASN A 310 4.67 6.73 16.71
N GLY A 311 4.74 5.62 15.95
CA GLY A 311 3.60 5.02 15.26
C GLY A 311 3.14 5.76 14.02
N TYR A 312 3.89 6.76 13.54
CA TYR A 312 3.57 7.54 12.35
C TYR A 312 4.05 6.86 11.08
N GLY A 313 3.19 6.83 10.07
CA GLY A 313 3.54 6.44 8.72
C GLY A 313 3.42 7.61 7.76
N HIS A 314 4.26 7.63 6.72
CA HIS A 314 4.14 8.62 5.66
C HIS A 314 4.37 7.98 4.29
N CYS A 315 3.57 8.44 3.32
CA CYS A 315 3.69 8.09 1.91
C CYS A 315 4.06 9.36 1.14
N PHE A 316 5.13 9.29 0.36
CA PHE A 316 5.66 10.38 -0.45
C PHE A 316 6.24 9.84 -1.76
N ASN A 317 6.67 10.70 -2.67
CA ASN A 317 7.18 10.26 -3.95
C ASN A 317 8.68 10.44 -4.08
N LEU A 318 9.32 9.44 -4.70
CA LEU A 318 10.62 9.58 -5.33
C LEU A 318 10.38 9.79 -6.82
N ASP A 319 10.90 10.88 -7.37
CA ASP A 319 10.55 11.28 -8.73
C ASP A 319 11.73 11.86 -9.55
N GLY A 320 12.93 11.80 -8.99
CA GLY A 320 14.15 12.22 -9.67
C GLY A 320 15.40 11.55 -9.10
N TYR A 321 16.50 11.64 -9.80
CA TYR A 321 17.79 11.10 -9.39
C TYR A 321 18.94 11.98 -9.87
N ASP A 322 19.88 12.28 -8.99
CA ASP A 322 21.12 12.96 -9.31
C ASP A 322 22.28 12.42 -8.47
N ASN A 323 23.24 11.78 -9.14
CA ASN A 323 24.53 11.37 -8.57
C ASN A 323 24.42 10.72 -7.16
N GLY A 324 23.56 9.72 -7.00
CA GLY A 324 23.37 8.97 -5.77
C GLY A 324 22.28 9.48 -4.86
N ALA A 325 21.76 10.70 -5.08
CA ALA A 325 20.64 11.27 -4.35
C ALA A 325 19.34 11.16 -5.14
N TYR A 326 18.23 10.95 -4.46
CA TYR A 326 16.91 10.86 -5.04
C TYR A 326 16.09 12.10 -4.71
N HIS A 327 15.40 12.66 -5.71
CA HIS A 327 14.48 13.75 -5.48
C HIS A 327 13.23 13.23 -4.77
N VAL A 328 12.85 13.92 -3.69
CA VAL A 328 11.71 13.62 -2.84
C VAL A 328 10.67 14.73 -2.99
N ASN A 329 9.44 14.35 -3.32
CA ASN A 329 8.28 15.21 -3.21
C ASN A 329 7.42 14.73 -2.03
N TRP A 330 7.42 15.52 -0.95
CA TRP A 330 6.81 15.14 0.33
C TRP A 330 5.27 15.19 0.35
N GLY A 331 4.64 15.83 -0.64
CA GLY A 331 3.20 16.03 -0.66
C GLY A 331 2.69 17.11 0.32
N TRP A 332 3.53 18.11 0.61
CA TRP A 332 3.26 19.20 1.55
C TRP A 332 3.46 20.59 0.90
N GLY A 333 2.86 20.79 -0.25
CA GLY A 333 2.92 22.07 -0.94
C GLY A 333 4.30 22.46 -1.46
N GLY A 334 5.20 21.48 -1.60
CA GLY A 334 6.59 21.69 -2.03
C GLY A 334 7.55 21.99 -0.88
N ALA A 335 7.07 22.10 0.36
CA ALA A 335 7.94 22.35 1.51
C ALA A 335 9.02 21.26 1.62
N ASN A 336 10.28 21.71 1.67
CA ASN A 336 11.48 20.86 1.80
C ASN A 336 11.66 19.79 0.69
N ASN A 337 10.97 19.90 -0.45
CA ASN A 337 11.26 19.07 -1.61
C ASN A 337 12.72 19.25 -2.03
N GLY A 338 13.39 18.17 -2.38
CA GLY A 338 14.79 18.21 -2.77
C GLY A 338 15.39 16.83 -2.92
N TYR A 339 16.70 16.77 -3.14
CA TYR A 339 17.44 15.53 -3.30
C TYR A 339 18.01 15.07 -1.95
N PHE A 340 17.82 13.81 -1.62
CA PHE A 340 18.29 13.19 -0.39
C PHE A 340 18.99 11.87 -0.67
N GLU A 341 20.01 11.53 0.12
CA GLU A 341 20.65 10.23 0.06
C GLU A 341 19.80 9.19 0.77
N LEU A 342 19.17 8.29 0.03
CA LEU A 342 18.37 7.19 0.61
C LEU A 342 19.23 6.19 1.39
N SER A 343 20.53 6.10 1.09
CA SER A 343 21.48 5.27 1.85
C SER A 343 21.65 5.76 3.29
N ALA A 344 21.39 7.05 3.55
CA ALA A 344 21.37 7.59 4.89
C ALA A 344 20.13 7.17 5.70
N LEU A 345 19.13 6.60 5.07
CA LEU A 345 17.98 5.94 5.72
C LEU A 345 18.33 4.54 6.29
N LYS A 346 19.61 4.17 6.30
CA LYS A 346 20.10 2.85 6.64
C LYS A 346 20.98 2.86 7.89
N ASP A 347 20.49 2.38 9.01
CA ASP A 347 21.34 1.86 10.09
C ASP A 347 20.64 0.73 10.84
N PRO A 348 21.20 -0.49 10.86
CA PRO A 348 20.60 -1.64 11.55
C PRO A 348 20.67 -1.56 13.08
N THR A 349 21.32 -0.55 13.65
CA THR A 349 21.54 -0.46 15.10
C THR A 349 20.55 0.42 15.83
N MET A 350 19.64 1.12 15.11
CA MET A 350 18.68 2.04 15.70
C MET A 350 17.23 1.65 15.48
N ASN A 351 16.46 1.70 16.57
CA ASN A 351 15.03 1.35 16.62
C ASN A 351 14.09 2.40 15.97
N MET A 352 14.60 3.32 15.16
CA MET A 352 13.81 4.33 14.46
C MET A 352 14.11 4.26 12.97
N ASP A 353 13.12 3.88 12.18
CA ASP A 353 13.54 3.38 10.91
C ASP A 353 12.50 3.52 9.80
N TYR A 354 12.43 4.71 9.19
CA TYR A 354 11.95 4.80 7.81
C TYR A 354 12.83 3.95 6.86
N SER A 355 13.99 3.50 7.31
CA SER A 355 14.93 2.65 6.56
C SER A 355 14.87 1.19 6.96
N ALA A 356 14.13 0.82 8.04
CA ALA A 356 14.00 -0.59 8.42
C ALA A 356 13.39 -1.38 7.27
N PRO A 357 14.07 -2.42 6.79
CA PRO A 357 13.58 -3.21 5.66
C PRO A 357 12.18 -3.77 5.87
N ALA A 358 11.75 -3.92 7.11
CA ALA A 358 10.42 -4.43 7.47
C ALA A 358 9.29 -3.41 7.25
N TYR A 359 9.60 -2.12 7.16
CA TYR A 359 8.61 -1.04 7.22
C TYR A 359 8.64 -0.09 6.02
N GLN A 360 9.55 -0.32 5.07
CA GLN A 360 9.53 0.37 3.79
C GLN A 360 8.81 -0.44 2.72
N SER A 361 8.05 0.27 1.93
CA SER A 361 7.37 -0.28 0.76
C SER A 361 7.35 0.72 -0.38
N LEU A 362 7.18 0.21 -1.60
CA LEU A 362 7.02 1.00 -2.81
C LEU A 362 5.76 0.59 -3.56
N ILE A 363 5.15 1.56 -4.21
CA ILE A 363 4.27 1.30 -5.35
C ILE A 363 5.05 1.67 -6.60
N ILE A 364 5.24 0.69 -7.47
CA ILE A 364 5.97 0.79 -8.74
C ILE A 364 5.07 0.51 -9.92
N GLY A 365 5.55 0.77 -11.15
CA GLY A 365 4.84 0.48 -12.38
C GLY A 365 3.65 1.40 -12.65
N ILE A 366 3.60 2.59 -12.04
CA ILE A 366 2.54 3.59 -12.25
C ILE A 366 2.75 4.25 -13.61
N GLN A 367 2.17 3.67 -14.64
CA GLN A 367 2.30 4.14 -16.02
C GLN A 367 0.97 4.03 -16.77
N LYS A 368 0.80 4.85 -17.79
CA LYS A 368 -0.32 4.72 -18.71
C LYS A 368 -0.32 3.32 -19.33
N PRO A 369 -1.44 2.61 -19.37
CA PRO A 369 -1.51 1.30 -19.98
C PRO A 369 -1.10 1.35 -21.46
N THR A 370 -0.27 0.39 -21.88
CA THR A 370 0.16 0.26 -23.27
C THR A 370 -0.83 -0.48 -24.16
N SER A 371 -1.78 -1.18 -23.54
CA SER A 371 -2.90 -1.86 -24.21
C SER A 371 -4.21 -1.51 -23.50
N THR A 372 -5.30 -1.54 -24.26
CA THR A 372 -6.66 -1.33 -23.73
C THR A 372 -7.19 -2.54 -22.94
N VAL A 373 -6.38 -3.56 -22.72
CA VAL A 373 -6.74 -4.69 -21.85
C VAL A 373 -6.66 -4.19 -20.41
N VAL A 374 -7.72 -3.56 -19.97
CA VAL A 374 -7.97 -3.33 -18.55
C VAL A 374 -8.10 -4.71 -17.92
N ALA A 375 -7.40 -4.97 -16.83
CA ALA A 375 -7.68 -6.16 -16.03
C ALA A 375 -9.15 -6.04 -15.61
N GLN A 376 -10.01 -6.84 -16.22
CA GLN A 376 -11.42 -6.84 -15.88
C GLN A 376 -11.56 -7.71 -14.63
N GLY A 377 -12.21 -7.16 -13.62
CA GLY A 377 -12.55 -7.88 -12.40
C GLY A 377 -13.48 -9.08 -12.68
N PRO A 378 -14.08 -9.64 -11.63
CA PRO A 378 -15.08 -10.71 -11.81
C PRO A 378 -16.14 -10.31 -12.82
N GLN A 379 -16.42 -11.17 -13.80
CA GLN A 379 -17.39 -10.90 -14.87
C GLN A 379 -18.74 -11.55 -14.57
N ASP A 380 -18.72 -12.70 -13.89
CA ASP A 380 -19.93 -13.38 -13.46
C ASP A 380 -19.69 -14.20 -12.19
N ILE A 381 -20.79 -14.46 -11.47
CA ILE A 381 -20.85 -15.38 -10.34
C ILE A 381 -21.93 -16.42 -10.68
N THR A 382 -21.63 -17.69 -10.49
CA THR A 382 -22.58 -18.77 -10.71
C THR A 382 -22.71 -19.64 -9.47
N ILE A 383 -23.87 -20.24 -9.26
CA ILE A 383 -24.10 -21.25 -8.24
C ILE A 383 -24.63 -22.50 -8.94
N SER A 384 -24.08 -23.68 -8.61
CA SER A 384 -24.49 -24.94 -9.23
C SER A 384 -25.93 -25.34 -8.90
N GLU A 385 -26.40 -24.99 -7.69
CA GLU A 385 -27.75 -25.26 -7.21
C GLU A 385 -28.27 -24.08 -6.38
N THR A 386 -29.55 -23.77 -6.49
CA THR A 386 -30.23 -22.65 -5.81
C THR A 386 -31.47 -23.12 -5.03
N SER A 387 -31.47 -24.35 -4.53
CA SER A 387 -32.55 -24.86 -3.72
C SER A 387 -32.06 -25.54 -2.45
N VAL A 388 -32.82 -25.41 -1.38
CA VAL A 388 -32.52 -26.01 -0.07
C VAL A 388 -33.82 -26.44 0.63
N ALA A 389 -33.79 -27.57 1.33
CA ALA A 389 -34.93 -28.01 2.12
C ALA A 389 -35.16 -27.13 3.35
N SER A 390 -36.41 -26.91 3.73
CA SER A 390 -36.75 -26.08 4.90
C SER A 390 -36.28 -26.66 6.23
N ASP A 391 -35.98 -27.95 6.31
CA ASP A 391 -35.43 -28.67 7.46
C ASP A 391 -33.92 -28.94 7.35
N ALA A 392 -33.24 -28.28 6.40
CA ALA A 392 -31.82 -28.45 6.23
C ALA A 392 -31.04 -28.06 7.49
N ALA A 393 -30.14 -28.92 7.93
CA ALA A 393 -29.28 -28.66 9.06
C ALA A 393 -28.28 -27.56 8.75
N VAL A 394 -27.78 -26.86 9.77
CA VAL A 394 -26.66 -25.92 9.63
C VAL A 394 -25.44 -26.68 9.08
N GLY A 395 -24.74 -26.06 8.11
CA GLY A 395 -23.63 -26.68 7.38
C GLY A 395 -24.06 -27.48 6.12
N THR A 396 -25.37 -27.52 5.79
CA THR A 396 -25.82 -28.15 4.54
C THR A 396 -25.32 -27.35 3.33
N VAL A 397 -24.64 -28.03 2.40
CA VAL A 397 -24.22 -27.43 1.12
C VAL A 397 -25.45 -27.19 0.26
N VAL A 398 -25.61 -25.97 -0.23
CA VAL A 398 -26.65 -25.59 -1.21
C VAL A 398 -26.11 -25.78 -2.62
N GLY A 399 -24.92 -25.28 -2.91
CA GLY A 399 -24.28 -25.43 -4.22
C GLY A 399 -22.87 -24.85 -4.25
N ASP A 400 -22.11 -25.22 -5.28
CA ASP A 400 -20.77 -24.68 -5.52
C ASP A 400 -20.88 -23.28 -6.14
N VAL A 401 -20.10 -22.34 -5.63
CA VAL A 401 -20.04 -20.96 -6.13
C VAL A 401 -18.77 -20.78 -6.95
N SER A 402 -18.92 -20.37 -8.19
CA SER A 402 -17.81 -20.10 -9.10
C SER A 402 -17.83 -18.65 -9.58
N VAL A 403 -16.64 -18.07 -9.75
CA VAL A 403 -16.45 -16.72 -10.29
C VAL A 403 -15.80 -16.83 -11.67
N VAL A 404 -16.36 -16.10 -12.63
CA VAL A 404 -15.88 -16.08 -14.02
C VAL A 404 -15.05 -14.82 -14.24
N PHE A 405 -13.87 -14.96 -14.87
CA PHE A 405 -13.00 -13.87 -15.31
C PHE A 405 -12.78 -13.96 -16.82
N ASP A 406 -12.84 -12.84 -17.52
CA ASP A 406 -12.82 -12.79 -19.00
C ASP A 406 -11.44 -13.08 -19.61
N THR A 407 -10.37 -13.01 -18.85
CA THR A 407 -8.99 -13.00 -19.39
C THR A 407 -8.28 -14.34 -19.36
N GLY A 408 -8.94 -15.42 -18.96
CA GLY A 408 -8.26 -16.71 -18.69
C GLY A 408 -7.27 -16.66 -17.51
N LEU A 409 -7.14 -15.50 -16.85
CA LEU A 409 -6.47 -15.34 -15.58
C LEU A 409 -7.50 -15.59 -14.48
N ALA A 410 -7.19 -16.46 -13.54
CA ALA A 410 -7.98 -16.69 -12.33
C ALA A 410 -7.24 -16.06 -11.15
N PRO A 411 -7.42 -14.75 -10.89
CA PRO A 411 -6.83 -14.12 -9.70
C PRO A 411 -7.43 -14.74 -8.43
N GLU A 412 -6.72 -14.66 -7.33
CA GLU A 412 -7.30 -15.01 -6.03
C GLU A 412 -8.50 -14.10 -5.74
N TYR A 413 -9.56 -14.67 -5.20
CA TYR A 413 -10.76 -13.91 -4.86
C TYR A 413 -11.39 -14.35 -3.54
N GLY A 414 -12.06 -13.41 -2.89
CA GLY A 414 -12.89 -13.65 -1.72
C GLY A 414 -14.36 -13.58 -2.06
N LEU A 415 -15.18 -14.37 -1.37
CA LEU A 415 -16.63 -14.40 -1.52
C LEU A 415 -17.30 -13.97 -0.21
N LYS A 416 -18.36 -13.16 -0.31
CA LYS A 416 -19.20 -12.76 0.82
C LYS A 416 -20.67 -12.88 0.45
N VAL A 417 -21.46 -13.41 1.40
CA VAL A 417 -22.93 -13.50 1.27
C VAL A 417 -23.60 -12.51 2.21
N THR A 418 -24.60 -11.80 1.72
CA THR A 418 -25.47 -10.91 2.49
C THR A 418 -26.91 -11.02 2.00
N GLY A 419 -27.86 -10.43 2.71
CA GLY A 419 -29.17 -10.18 2.14
C GLY A 419 -29.17 -9.02 1.15
N THR A 420 -30.29 -8.84 0.47
CA THR A 420 -30.45 -7.79 -0.55
C THR A 420 -30.95 -6.46 0.01
N LYS A 421 -31.53 -6.46 1.22
CA LYS A 421 -32.08 -5.25 1.85
C LYS A 421 -30.98 -4.51 2.63
N ARG A 422 -30.67 -3.29 2.21
CA ARG A 422 -29.70 -2.42 2.87
C ARG A 422 -30.39 -1.54 3.90
N ASN A 423 -29.83 -1.49 5.13
CA ASN A 423 -30.22 -0.50 6.12
C ASN A 423 -29.61 0.86 5.72
N PRO A 424 -30.42 1.91 5.47
CA PRO A 424 -29.90 3.20 5.00
C PRO A 424 -29.15 3.98 6.09
N VAL A 425 -29.36 3.66 7.38
CA VAL A 425 -28.73 4.35 8.52
C VAL A 425 -27.43 3.66 8.92
N LEU A 426 -27.45 2.32 9.02
CA LEU A 426 -26.28 1.53 9.43
C LEU A 426 -25.40 1.12 8.25
N HIS A 427 -25.82 1.40 7.01
CA HIS A 427 -25.16 0.99 5.77
C HIS A 427 -24.82 -0.49 5.67
N THR A 428 -25.51 -1.33 6.45
CA THR A 428 -25.35 -2.78 6.46
C THR A 428 -26.48 -3.46 5.71
N TYR A 429 -26.20 -4.65 5.16
CA TYR A 429 -27.21 -5.50 4.57
C TYR A 429 -27.84 -6.41 5.63
N ASN A 430 -29.10 -6.80 5.42
CA ASN A 430 -29.76 -7.75 6.30
C ASN A 430 -29.02 -9.10 6.31
N LYS A 431 -29.02 -9.75 7.46
CA LYS A 431 -28.48 -11.11 7.64
C LYS A 431 -29.38 -12.13 6.92
N VAL A 432 -28.77 -13.15 6.35
CA VAL A 432 -29.43 -14.31 5.75
C VAL A 432 -28.85 -15.59 6.34
N PRO A 433 -29.57 -16.74 6.31
CA PRO A 433 -29.10 -17.99 6.90
C PRO A 433 -28.11 -18.75 5.99
N PHE A 434 -27.29 -18.02 5.22
CA PHE A 434 -26.32 -18.58 4.29
C PHE A 434 -24.96 -17.91 4.45
N GLY A 435 -23.90 -18.68 4.18
CA GLY A 435 -22.51 -18.25 4.15
C GLY A 435 -21.72 -18.99 3.08
N ILE A 436 -20.44 -18.64 2.94
CA ILE A 436 -19.50 -19.35 2.05
C ILE A 436 -18.48 -20.09 2.92
N THR A 437 -18.28 -21.36 2.58
CA THR A 437 -17.22 -22.21 3.14
C THR A 437 -16.59 -22.99 1.98
N ASP A 438 -15.28 -22.87 1.81
CA ASP A 438 -14.50 -23.57 0.77
C ASP A 438 -15.10 -23.46 -0.65
N GLY A 439 -15.56 -22.25 -1.00
CA GLY A 439 -16.18 -21.98 -2.32
C GLY A 439 -17.61 -22.48 -2.46
N GLN A 440 -18.22 -23.02 -1.41
CA GLN A 440 -19.59 -23.52 -1.41
C GLN A 440 -20.54 -22.60 -0.64
N LEU A 441 -21.74 -22.40 -1.16
CA LEU A 441 -22.84 -21.78 -0.43
C LEU A 441 -23.39 -22.82 0.55
N VAL A 442 -23.36 -22.48 1.85
CA VAL A 442 -23.81 -23.37 2.93
C VAL A 442 -24.83 -22.67 3.83
N THR A 443 -25.66 -23.45 4.50
CA THR A 443 -26.54 -22.94 5.55
C THR A 443 -25.73 -22.59 6.81
N THR A 444 -25.94 -21.39 7.38
CA THR A 444 -25.26 -20.92 8.62
C THR A 444 -26.21 -20.78 9.79
N ASP A 445 -27.50 -20.75 9.52
CA ASP A 445 -28.60 -20.69 10.51
C ASP A 445 -29.77 -21.55 10.01
N ALA A 446 -30.76 -21.77 10.88
CA ALA A 446 -32.00 -22.46 10.54
C ALA A 446 -32.73 -21.72 9.40
N ILE A 447 -33.24 -22.48 8.44
CA ILE A 447 -34.03 -21.94 7.33
C ILE A 447 -35.41 -21.50 7.85
N PRO A 448 -35.87 -20.27 7.58
CA PRO A 448 -37.21 -19.82 7.96
C PRO A 448 -38.31 -20.68 7.31
N THR A 449 -39.19 -21.23 8.11
CA THR A 449 -40.26 -22.15 7.67
C THR A 449 -41.47 -21.43 7.04
N ASP A 450 -41.54 -20.09 7.21
CA ASP A 450 -42.58 -19.21 6.67
C ASP A 450 -42.29 -18.70 5.26
N LYS A 451 -41.13 -19.06 4.71
CA LYS A 451 -40.68 -18.59 3.39
C LYS A 451 -40.57 -19.72 2.37
N THR A 452 -40.88 -19.39 1.14
CA THR A 452 -40.68 -20.26 0.00
C THR A 452 -39.40 -19.94 -0.79
N SER A 453 -38.82 -18.78 -0.52
CA SER A 453 -37.53 -18.37 -1.10
C SER A 453 -36.85 -17.29 -0.27
N ILE A 454 -35.54 -17.15 -0.43
CA ILE A 454 -34.72 -16.09 0.17
C ILE A 454 -33.81 -15.53 -0.91
N ASP A 455 -33.88 -14.19 -1.10
CA ASP A 455 -32.93 -13.50 -1.96
C ASP A 455 -31.65 -13.22 -1.20
N ILE A 456 -30.53 -13.65 -1.77
CA ILE A 456 -29.18 -13.41 -1.27
C ILE A 456 -28.39 -12.60 -2.29
N LYS A 457 -27.43 -11.82 -1.81
CA LYS A 457 -26.43 -11.16 -2.63
C LYS A 457 -25.08 -11.79 -2.36
N ILE A 458 -24.40 -12.27 -3.40
CA ILE A 458 -23.01 -12.69 -3.33
C ILE A 458 -22.14 -11.60 -3.93
N THR A 459 -21.14 -11.18 -3.19
CA THR A 459 -20.09 -10.27 -3.63
C THR A 459 -18.82 -11.09 -3.83
N ALA A 460 -18.28 -11.10 -5.05
CA ALA A 460 -16.93 -11.56 -5.34
C ALA A 460 -15.98 -10.38 -5.36
N THR A 461 -14.85 -10.49 -4.67
CA THR A 461 -13.80 -9.47 -4.65
C THR A 461 -12.50 -10.14 -5.03
N ASP A 462 -11.86 -9.73 -6.14
CA ASP A 462 -10.55 -10.25 -6.51
C ASP A 462 -9.41 -9.63 -5.69
N GLU A 463 -8.19 -10.15 -5.85
CA GLU A 463 -6.99 -9.66 -5.17
C GLU A 463 -6.67 -8.19 -5.49
N TYR A 464 -7.18 -7.65 -6.60
CA TYR A 464 -7.02 -6.26 -7.02
C TYR A 464 -8.13 -5.34 -6.47
N GLY A 465 -9.12 -5.93 -5.77
CA GLY A 465 -10.22 -5.19 -5.15
C GLY A 465 -11.38 -4.86 -6.11
N TYR A 466 -11.42 -5.42 -7.31
CA TYR A 466 -12.63 -5.35 -8.14
C TYR A 466 -13.73 -6.19 -7.50
N ASN A 467 -14.93 -5.62 -7.46
CA ASN A 467 -16.09 -6.27 -6.88
C ASN A 467 -17.14 -6.54 -7.95
N LEU A 468 -17.77 -7.70 -7.87
CA LEU A 468 -19.01 -8.02 -8.58
C LEU A 468 -20.06 -8.44 -7.56
N ASP A 469 -21.19 -7.77 -7.58
CA ASP A 469 -22.38 -8.15 -6.81
C ASP A 469 -23.36 -8.88 -7.72
N LYS A 470 -23.82 -10.07 -7.32
CA LYS A 470 -24.89 -10.78 -8.01
C LYS A 470 -25.92 -11.30 -7.02
N THR A 471 -27.19 -11.11 -7.37
CA THR A 471 -28.32 -11.58 -6.55
C THR A 471 -28.78 -12.93 -7.05
N PHE A 472 -29.07 -13.82 -6.10
CA PHE A 472 -29.63 -15.15 -6.34
C PHE A 472 -30.85 -15.33 -5.46
N THR A 473 -31.86 -16.01 -6.00
CA THR A 473 -33.04 -16.45 -5.23
C THR A 473 -32.85 -17.91 -4.85
N ILE A 474 -32.69 -18.19 -3.57
CA ILE A 474 -32.61 -19.56 -3.05
C ILE A 474 -34.03 -20.05 -2.75
N THR A 475 -34.47 -21.05 -3.49
CA THR A 475 -35.77 -21.68 -3.31
C THR A 475 -35.76 -22.59 -2.08
N ILE A 476 -36.76 -22.44 -1.21
CA ILE A 476 -36.96 -23.30 -0.03
C ILE A 476 -37.97 -24.39 -0.43
N THR A 477 -37.48 -25.60 -0.50
CA THR A 477 -38.33 -26.76 -0.80
C THR A 477 -38.98 -27.32 0.47
N ALA A 478 -40.04 -28.06 0.32
CA ALA A 478 -40.63 -28.78 1.44
C ALA A 478 -39.58 -29.66 2.15
N PRO A 479 -39.73 -29.90 3.45
CA PRO A 479 -38.81 -30.74 4.19
C PRO A 479 -38.56 -32.03 3.43
N THR A 480 -37.30 -32.48 3.36
CA THR A 480 -36.98 -33.86 2.97
C THR A 480 -37.50 -34.79 4.05
N ALA A 481 -38.78 -34.74 4.27
CA ALA A 481 -39.37 -35.45 5.38
C ALA A 481 -39.12 -36.93 5.19
N VAL A 482 -38.31 -37.47 6.05
CA VAL A 482 -38.71 -38.69 6.70
C VAL A 482 -40.00 -38.36 7.45
N SER A 483 -41.18 -38.61 6.87
CA SER A 483 -42.40 -38.53 7.63
C SER A 483 -42.18 -39.42 8.86
N THR A 484 -42.04 -38.79 10.03
CA THR A 484 -42.17 -39.49 11.29
C THR A 484 -43.38 -40.39 11.10
N ILE A 485 -43.23 -41.69 11.28
CA ILE A 485 -44.31 -42.62 11.21
C ILE A 485 -45.33 -42.12 12.22
N GLY A 486 -46.28 -41.31 11.73
CA GLY A 486 -47.35 -40.77 12.60
C GLY A 486 -48.04 -41.98 13.21
N SER A 487 -48.62 -41.81 14.34
CA SER A 487 -49.32 -42.78 15.21
C SER A 487 -50.56 -43.39 14.56
N ASP A 488 -50.44 -43.81 13.27
CA ASP A 488 -51.38 -44.73 12.66
C ASP A 488 -51.13 -46.10 13.30
N ASN A 489 -52.16 -46.72 13.87
CA ASN A 489 -52.16 -48.03 14.50
C ASN A 489 -51.80 -49.20 13.54
N ASP A 490 -51.10 -48.93 12.43
CA ASP A 490 -50.72 -49.93 11.43
C ASP A 490 -49.25 -50.36 11.70
N ALA A 491 -49.13 -51.48 12.42
CA ALA A 491 -47.83 -51.99 12.87
C ALA A 491 -46.93 -52.41 11.69
N VAL A 492 -45.63 -52.10 11.79
CA VAL A 492 -44.60 -52.58 10.87
C VAL A 492 -44.43 -54.08 11.03
N VAL A 493 -44.66 -54.82 9.96
CA VAL A 493 -44.52 -56.29 9.96
C VAL A 493 -43.18 -56.74 9.35
N SER A 494 -42.56 -55.94 8.50
CA SER A 494 -41.22 -56.22 8.03
C SER A 494 -40.45 -54.94 7.65
N THR A 495 -39.11 -54.99 7.74
CA THR A 495 -38.19 -53.92 7.39
C THR A 495 -37.16 -54.46 6.43
N THR A 496 -36.99 -53.79 5.26
CA THR A 496 -36.00 -54.16 4.26
C THR A 496 -35.04 -52.97 4.03
N TYR A 497 -33.76 -53.21 4.00
CA TYR A 497 -32.73 -52.20 3.79
C TYR A 497 -32.16 -52.27 2.38
N TYR A 498 -31.89 -51.12 1.80
CA TYR A 498 -31.19 -50.97 0.53
C TYR A 498 -30.02 -49.97 0.69
N ASN A 499 -28.90 -50.26 0.04
CA ASN A 499 -27.82 -49.26 -0.07
C ASN A 499 -28.22 -48.17 -1.07
N ILE A 500 -27.38 -47.16 -1.23
CA ILE A 500 -27.64 -46.00 -2.13
C ILE A 500 -27.66 -46.42 -3.62
N GLU A 501 -27.05 -47.55 -3.99
CA GLU A 501 -27.09 -48.14 -5.32
C GLU A 501 -28.39 -48.96 -5.56
N GLY A 502 -29.31 -49.04 -4.59
CA GLY A 502 -30.57 -49.75 -4.68
C GLY A 502 -30.46 -51.26 -4.44
N GLN A 503 -29.32 -51.78 -4.00
CA GLN A 503 -29.11 -53.19 -3.69
C GLN A 503 -29.63 -53.50 -2.28
N ARG A 504 -30.37 -54.62 -2.15
CA ARG A 504 -30.84 -55.07 -0.84
C ARG A 504 -29.70 -55.54 0.04
N VAL A 505 -29.71 -55.09 1.31
CA VAL A 505 -28.73 -55.49 2.34
C VAL A 505 -29.47 -56.09 3.53
N ASP A 506 -28.90 -57.12 4.16
CA ASP A 506 -29.57 -57.81 5.25
C ASP A 506 -29.62 -57.02 6.55
N LYS A 507 -28.68 -56.10 6.74
CA LYS A 507 -28.58 -55.24 7.93
C LYS A 507 -27.86 -53.93 7.61
N ALA A 508 -28.41 -52.79 8.03
CA ALA A 508 -27.75 -51.51 7.93
C ALA A 508 -26.55 -51.43 8.92
N GLN A 509 -25.34 -51.24 8.36
CA GLN A 509 -24.12 -50.94 9.11
C GLN A 509 -23.83 -49.44 9.07
N HIS A 510 -22.57 -49.01 9.13
CA HIS A 510 -22.21 -47.59 8.91
C HIS A 510 -22.58 -47.16 7.49
N GLY A 511 -23.23 -46.00 7.33
CA GLY A 511 -23.56 -45.43 6.03
C GLY A 511 -25.02 -45.00 5.86
N THR A 512 -25.36 -44.60 4.61
CA THR A 512 -26.70 -44.15 4.25
C THR A 512 -27.46 -45.29 3.58
N TYR A 513 -28.72 -45.52 4.01
CA TYR A 513 -29.59 -46.61 3.52
C TYR A 513 -30.98 -46.07 3.22
N ILE A 514 -31.62 -46.71 2.26
CA ILE A 514 -33.06 -46.60 2.03
C ILE A 514 -33.73 -47.77 2.75
N VAL A 515 -34.66 -47.46 3.64
CA VAL A 515 -35.40 -48.49 4.42
C VAL A 515 -36.84 -48.53 3.95
N VAL A 516 -37.31 -49.74 3.62
CA VAL A 516 -38.71 -49.99 3.25
C VAL A 516 -39.39 -50.75 4.39
N TYR A 517 -40.36 -50.11 5.02
CA TYR A 517 -41.24 -50.70 6.02
C TYR A 517 -42.48 -51.26 5.34
N THR A 518 -42.79 -52.51 5.57
CA THR A 518 -44.08 -53.08 5.19
C THR A 518 -44.99 -53.09 6.39
N LEU A 519 -46.18 -52.53 6.25
CA LEU A 519 -47.15 -52.38 7.32
C LEU A 519 -48.14 -53.57 7.29
N LYS A 520 -48.84 -53.80 8.41
CA LYS A 520 -49.82 -54.88 8.55
C LYS A 520 -50.95 -54.78 7.52
N SER A 521 -51.28 -53.58 7.04
CA SER A 521 -52.23 -53.32 5.96
C SER A 521 -51.72 -53.71 4.57
N GLY A 522 -50.45 -54.15 4.45
CA GLY A 522 -49.79 -54.41 3.15
C GLY A 522 -49.20 -53.14 2.48
N LYS A 523 -49.46 -51.97 3.02
CA LYS A 523 -48.85 -50.73 2.51
C LYS A 523 -47.35 -50.71 2.80
N LYS A 524 -46.59 -50.09 1.88
CA LYS A 524 -45.13 -49.89 2.05
C LYS A 524 -44.84 -48.43 2.31
N ARG A 525 -43.94 -48.13 3.27
CA ARG A 525 -43.39 -46.82 3.54
C ARG A 525 -41.87 -46.86 3.39
N THR A 526 -41.30 -45.84 2.83
CA THR A 526 -39.84 -45.75 2.58
C THR A 526 -39.25 -44.61 3.39
N ALA A 527 -38.08 -44.82 3.99
CA ALA A 527 -37.33 -43.82 4.71
C ALA A 527 -35.85 -43.91 4.33
N LYS A 528 -35.16 -42.77 4.30
CA LYS A 528 -33.69 -42.70 4.24
C LYS A 528 -33.15 -42.62 5.68
N ILE A 529 -32.25 -43.52 6.02
CA ILE A 529 -31.56 -43.47 7.33
C ILE A 529 -30.06 -43.35 7.13
N VAL A 530 -29.43 -42.67 8.05
CA VAL A 530 -27.97 -42.61 8.18
C VAL A 530 -27.62 -43.30 9.49
N LYS A 531 -26.80 -44.33 9.44
CA LYS A 531 -26.23 -44.97 10.62
C LYS A 531 -24.79 -44.51 10.81
N GLN A 532 -24.53 -43.94 11.93
CA GLN A 532 -23.18 -43.55 12.42
C GLN A 532 -22.46 -44.77 12.96
#